data_26b70d1cba4abb7d35b0cb5f3157dd78
#
_entry.id   26b70d1cba4abb7d35b0cb5f3157dd78
#
_cell.length_a   1.000
_cell.length_b   1.000
_cell.length_c   1.000
_cell.angle_alpha   90.00
_cell.angle_beta   90.00
_cell.angle_gamma   90.00
#
_symmetry.space_group_name_H-M   'P 1'
#
loop_
_entity.id
_entity.type
_entity.pdbx_description
1 polymer ?
#
loop_
_entity_poly.entity_id
_entity_poly.type
_entity_poly.pdbx_seq_one_letter_code
_entity_poly.pdbx_strand_id
1 'polypeptide(L)'
;MNTVARSRCLLLAMGLGLAVHASANAPVIAVYRGDAGCPGCSEAVEQAIHRSRPDYHVVFVGPGEAVDVDSLATSRYRAYVQPGGGQDIDAAMAAVGEEGAAVIRRFVDAGGTYIGLCMGAYLAGASHLGLLAQDLDAEAGRPGFPVQDEDDAVIPVVWDGRRQTVYFQDGPYLPKAPRDQGFKVISRYTNGDIAAASYRHGKGRVVLSGPHPEAPAQWFKMADIPLSQMPSADLFKSLLDEDQR
;
A
#
# COMPACT_ATOMS: atom_id res chain seq x y z
N MET A 1 -64.35 -52.62 19.09
CA MET A 1 -63.86 -51.45 19.84
C MET A 1 -62.46 -51.23 19.38
N ASN A 2 -62.26 -50.27 18.42
CA ASN A 2 -60.98 -50.03 17.76
C ASN A 2 -60.36 -48.72 18.31
N THR A 3 -59.21 -48.83 18.94
CA THR A 3 -58.43 -47.75 19.45
C THR A 3 -57.42 -47.34 18.35
N VAL A 4 -57.58 -46.15 17.79
CA VAL A 4 -56.65 -45.53 16.80
C VAL A 4 -55.58 -44.82 17.57
N ALA A 5 -54.31 -45.25 17.41
CA ALA A 5 -53.11 -44.55 17.88
C ALA A 5 -52.74 -43.46 16.93
N ARG A 6 -52.70 -42.18 17.38
CA ARG A 6 -52.19 -41.03 16.63
C ARG A 6 -50.68 -40.87 16.87
N SER A 7 -49.89 -41.13 15.82
CA SER A 7 -48.46 -40.88 15.79
C SER A 7 -48.22 -39.37 15.53
N ARG A 8 -47.53 -38.69 16.46
CA ARG A 8 -47.05 -37.30 16.26
C ARG A 8 -45.63 -37.36 15.73
N CYS A 9 -45.46 -37.01 14.47
CA CYS A 9 -44.13 -36.72 13.89
C CYS A 9 -43.63 -35.39 14.43
N LEU A 10 -42.55 -35.42 15.20
CA LEU A 10 -41.78 -34.24 15.59
C LEU A 10 -40.76 -33.94 14.47
N LEU A 11 -40.97 -32.86 13.72
CA LEU A 11 -39.99 -32.33 12.77
C LEU A 11 -38.94 -31.51 13.55
N LEU A 12 -37.74 -32.08 13.73
CA LEU A 12 -36.56 -31.34 14.19
C LEU A 12 -36.01 -30.52 13.05
N ALA A 13 -36.20 -29.19 13.07
CA ALA A 13 -35.52 -28.29 12.19
C ALA A 13 -34.08 -28.08 12.69
N MET A 14 -33.12 -28.75 12.05
CA MET A 14 -31.68 -28.42 12.20
C MET A 14 -31.38 -27.12 11.50
N GLY A 15 -31.31 -26.04 12.26
CA GLY A 15 -30.74 -24.76 11.78
C GLY A 15 -29.21 -24.90 11.63
N LEU A 16 -28.71 -24.97 10.39
CA LEU A 16 -27.29 -24.83 10.10
C LEU A 16 -26.91 -23.36 10.33
N GLY A 17 -26.45 -23.07 11.53
CA GLY A 17 -25.74 -21.80 11.78
C GLY A 17 -24.39 -21.84 11.08
N LEU A 18 -24.26 -21.10 9.98
CA LEU A 18 -22.96 -20.78 9.40
C LEU A 18 -22.22 -19.89 10.40
N ALA A 19 -21.41 -20.51 11.26
CA ALA A 19 -20.45 -19.78 12.06
C ALA A 19 -19.38 -19.22 11.10
N VAL A 20 -19.42 -17.91 10.85
CA VAL A 20 -18.34 -17.19 10.24
C VAL A 20 -17.18 -17.26 11.24
N HIS A 21 -16.25 -18.18 11.02
CA HIS A 21 -15.00 -18.23 11.76
C HIS A 21 -14.18 -17.05 11.27
N ALA A 22 -14.19 -15.93 12.01
CA ALA A 22 -13.16 -14.92 11.90
C ALA A 22 -11.83 -15.63 12.17
N SER A 23 -10.99 -15.75 11.14
CA SER A 23 -9.70 -16.43 11.25
C SER A 23 -8.86 -15.66 12.27
N ALA A 24 -8.48 -16.31 13.37
CA ALA A 24 -7.66 -15.72 14.44
C ALA A 24 -6.24 -15.30 13.98
N ASN A 25 -5.92 -15.43 12.70
CA ASN A 25 -4.62 -15.18 12.08
C ASN A 25 -4.70 -14.32 10.81
N ALA A 26 -5.71 -13.48 10.63
CA ALA A 26 -5.75 -12.57 9.49
C ALA A 26 -4.54 -11.61 9.56
N PRO A 27 -3.82 -11.40 8.42
CA PRO A 27 -2.69 -10.49 8.40
C PRO A 27 -3.11 -9.06 8.77
N VAL A 28 -2.30 -8.40 9.59
CA VAL A 28 -2.54 -7.01 10.03
C VAL A 28 -1.57 -6.09 9.31
N ILE A 29 -2.13 -5.07 8.67
CA ILE A 29 -1.37 -4.03 7.98
C ILE A 29 -1.49 -2.74 8.78
N ALA A 30 -0.35 -2.16 9.16
CA ALA A 30 -0.29 -0.81 9.72
C ALA A 30 -0.30 0.21 8.57
N VAL A 31 -1.19 1.19 8.61
CA VAL A 31 -1.23 2.30 7.66
C VAL A 31 -1.01 3.60 8.42
N TYR A 32 0.02 4.36 8.05
CA TYR A 32 0.29 5.64 8.68
C TYR A 32 -0.86 6.62 8.44
N ARG A 33 -1.28 7.32 9.50
CA ARG A 33 -2.22 8.43 9.44
C ARG A 33 -1.77 9.56 10.37
N GLY A 34 -1.47 10.70 9.78
CA GLY A 34 -0.93 11.87 10.47
C GLY A 34 -0.34 12.86 9.46
N ASP A 35 0.42 13.83 9.93
CA ASP A 35 0.94 14.94 9.15
C ASP A 35 1.95 14.54 8.06
N ALA A 36 2.53 13.33 8.13
CA ALA A 36 3.31 12.75 7.04
C ALA A 36 2.45 11.98 6.02
N GLY A 37 1.20 12.35 5.85
CA GLY A 37 0.27 11.83 4.86
C GLY A 37 -0.70 12.93 4.43
N CYS A 38 -1.24 12.86 3.20
CA CYS A 38 -2.26 13.83 2.78
C CYS A 38 -3.64 13.47 3.37
N PRO A 39 -4.54 14.46 3.53
CA PRO A 39 -5.92 14.20 3.94
C PRO A 39 -6.61 13.19 3.02
N GLY A 40 -7.14 12.10 3.58
CA GLY A 40 -7.82 11.04 2.83
C GLY A 40 -6.89 10.01 2.16
N CYS A 41 -5.57 10.20 2.17
CA CYS A 41 -4.62 9.27 1.57
C CYS A 41 -4.56 7.93 2.32
N SER A 42 -4.61 7.97 3.65
CA SER A 42 -4.61 6.76 4.48
C SER A 42 -5.86 5.92 4.27
N GLU A 43 -7.02 6.58 4.15
CA GLU A 43 -8.31 5.94 3.86
C GLU A 43 -8.36 5.37 2.43
N ALA A 44 -7.70 6.02 1.46
CA ALA A 44 -7.56 5.48 0.11
C ALA A 44 -6.74 4.18 0.11
N VAL A 45 -5.64 4.14 0.89
CA VAL A 45 -4.85 2.93 1.10
C VAL A 45 -5.66 1.83 1.76
N GLU A 46 -6.40 2.12 2.84
CA GLU A 46 -7.28 1.15 3.49
C GLU A 46 -8.29 0.55 2.50
N GLN A 47 -8.97 1.39 1.70
CA GLN A 47 -9.91 0.94 0.67
C GLN A 47 -9.21 0.05 -0.38
N ALA A 48 -7.99 0.40 -0.78
CA ALA A 48 -7.22 -0.41 -1.72
C ALA A 48 -6.83 -1.77 -1.14
N ILE A 49 -6.40 -1.82 0.13
CA ILE A 49 -6.12 -3.07 0.84
C ILE A 49 -7.36 -3.95 0.88
N HIS A 50 -8.50 -3.43 1.31
CA HIS A 50 -9.74 -4.20 1.41
C HIS A 50 -10.25 -4.70 0.05
N ARG A 51 -10.06 -3.93 -1.04
CA ARG A 51 -10.38 -4.42 -2.40
C ARG A 51 -9.47 -5.57 -2.82
N SER A 52 -8.17 -5.45 -2.53
CA SER A 52 -7.15 -6.41 -2.99
C SER A 52 -7.08 -7.65 -2.11
N ARG A 53 -7.30 -7.49 -0.82
CA ARG A 53 -7.19 -8.50 0.24
C ARG A 53 -8.28 -8.30 1.31
N PRO A 54 -9.51 -8.77 1.08
CA PRO A 54 -10.63 -8.58 2.01
C PRO A 54 -10.42 -9.25 3.37
N ASP A 55 -9.48 -10.18 3.46
CA ASP A 55 -9.10 -10.90 4.68
C ASP A 55 -8.04 -10.16 5.52
N TYR A 56 -7.45 -9.06 5.02
CA TYR A 56 -6.47 -8.29 5.77
C TYR A 56 -7.15 -7.30 6.71
N HIS A 57 -6.58 -7.12 7.91
CA HIS A 57 -7.00 -6.10 8.84
C HIS A 57 -6.10 -4.87 8.72
N VAL A 58 -6.71 -3.70 8.63
CA VAL A 58 -6.00 -2.41 8.64
C VAL A 58 -6.07 -1.82 10.04
N VAL A 59 -4.92 -1.31 10.52
CA VAL A 59 -4.80 -0.52 11.73
C VAL A 59 -4.12 0.78 11.36
N PHE A 60 -4.78 1.91 11.61
CA PHE A 60 -4.13 3.21 11.46
C PHE A 60 -3.16 3.42 12.62
N VAL A 61 -1.96 3.89 12.27
CA VAL A 61 -0.89 4.19 13.23
C VAL A 61 -0.33 5.58 12.99
N GLY A 62 -0.02 6.30 14.05
CA GLY A 62 0.56 7.64 13.98
C GLY A 62 0.06 8.59 15.04
N PRO A 63 0.54 9.84 15.05
CA PRO A 63 0.15 10.85 16.04
C PRO A 63 -1.37 11.08 16.05
N GLY A 64 -1.99 10.97 17.24
CA GLY A 64 -3.43 11.15 17.40
C GLY A 64 -4.28 9.90 17.15
N GLU A 65 -3.68 8.81 16.69
CA GLU A 65 -4.34 7.52 16.56
C GLU A 65 -4.36 6.77 17.90
N ALA A 66 -5.24 5.76 18.03
CA ALA A 66 -5.26 4.89 19.19
C ALA A 66 -3.98 4.04 19.34
N VAL A 67 -3.22 3.92 18.24
CA VAL A 67 -1.99 3.13 18.13
C VAL A 67 -0.94 3.97 17.44
N ASP A 68 0.23 4.12 18.06
CA ASP A 68 1.34 4.86 17.45
C ASP A 68 2.24 3.92 16.62
N VAL A 69 3.14 4.52 15.81
CA VAL A 69 4.14 3.83 14.97
C VAL A 69 5.00 2.87 15.82
N ASP A 70 5.25 3.18 17.08
CA ASP A 70 5.99 2.32 18.02
C ASP A 70 5.40 0.91 18.17
N SER A 71 4.12 0.74 17.87
CA SER A 71 3.46 -0.57 17.88
C SER A 71 4.05 -1.56 16.87
N LEU A 72 4.76 -1.09 15.83
CA LEU A 72 5.47 -1.94 14.88
C LEU A 72 6.51 -2.86 15.56
N ALA A 73 7.01 -2.47 16.72
CA ALA A 73 7.93 -3.28 17.52
C ALA A 73 7.31 -4.61 18.02
N THR A 74 5.98 -4.76 17.98
CA THR A 74 5.28 -5.93 18.53
C THR A 74 5.22 -7.14 17.60
N SER A 75 5.81 -7.08 16.41
CA SER A 75 5.85 -8.16 15.39
C SER A 75 4.48 -8.70 14.91
N ARG A 76 3.37 -8.07 15.29
CA ARG A 76 2.01 -8.49 14.87
C ARG A 76 1.66 -8.02 13.45
N TYR A 77 2.38 -7.02 12.94
CA TYR A 77 2.14 -6.44 11.63
C TYR A 77 2.93 -7.16 10.56
N ARG A 78 2.28 -7.38 9.43
CA ARG A 78 2.88 -7.95 8.23
C ARG A 78 3.58 -6.90 7.40
N ALA A 79 2.92 -5.77 7.24
CA ALA A 79 3.44 -4.61 6.52
C ALA A 79 3.08 -3.31 7.22
N TYR A 80 3.89 -2.28 6.97
CA TYR A 80 3.62 -0.88 7.23
C TYR A 80 3.50 -0.15 5.90
N VAL A 81 2.43 0.62 5.72
CA VAL A 81 2.20 1.43 4.53
C VAL A 81 2.34 2.91 4.87
N GLN A 82 3.25 3.59 4.20
CA GLN A 82 3.39 5.04 4.20
C GLN A 82 2.65 5.57 2.97
N PRO A 83 1.52 6.27 3.13
CA PRO A 83 0.76 6.82 2.01
C PRO A 83 1.47 8.00 1.35
N GLY A 84 0.89 8.51 0.29
CA GLY A 84 1.25 9.78 -0.31
C GLY A 84 1.05 10.96 0.67
N GLY A 85 1.71 12.07 0.41
CA GLY A 85 1.68 13.26 1.26
C GLY A 85 1.95 14.53 0.46
N GLY A 86 2.35 15.58 1.17
CA GLY A 86 2.78 16.84 0.54
C GLY A 86 4.14 16.73 -0.14
N GLN A 87 4.57 17.82 -0.78
CA GLN A 87 5.85 17.92 -1.52
C GLN A 87 7.06 18.12 -0.59
N ASP A 88 6.85 18.53 0.66
CA ASP A 88 7.92 18.71 1.63
C ASP A 88 8.25 17.38 2.33
N ILE A 89 9.23 16.67 1.78
CA ILE A 89 9.66 15.36 2.29
C ILE A 89 10.35 15.49 3.65
N ASP A 90 11.07 16.58 3.89
CA ASP A 90 11.72 16.84 5.17
C ASP A 90 10.68 17.10 6.27
N ALA A 91 9.61 17.85 5.97
CA ALA A 91 8.49 18.03 6.89
C ALA A 91 7.76 16.71 7.18
N ALA A 92 7.56 15.86 6.16
CA ALA A 92 6.98 14.53 6.36
C ALA A 92 7.88 13.65 7.24
N MET A 93 9.21 13.69 7.03
CA MET A 93 10.16 12.97 7.89
C MET A 93 10.14 13.49 9.33
N ALA A 94 10.07 14.81 9.51
CA ALA A 94 9.94 15.42 10.84
C ALA A 94 8.64 15.00 11.55
N ALA A 95 7.54 14.85 10.82
CA ALA A 95 6.26 14.36 11.36
C ALA A 95 6.29 12.87 11.76
N VAL A 96 7.04 12.03 11.05
CA VAL A 96 7.32 10.64 11.48
C VAL A 96 8.20 10.62 12.72
N GLY A 97 9.15 11.54 12.81
CA GLY A 97 10.10 11.69 13.90
C GLY A 97 11.21 10.62 13.91
N GLU A 98 12.30 10.93 14.60
CA GLU A 98 13.48 10.04 14.68
C GLU A 98 13.17 8.69 15.32
N GLU A 99 12.33 8.67 16.35
CA GLU A 99 11.94 7.42 17.05
C GLU A 99 11.08 6.56 16.12
N GLY A 100 10.07 7.14 15.47
CA GLY A 100 9.23 6.45 14.50
C GLY A 100 10.05 5.88 13.33
N ALA A 101 10.99 6.67 12.79
CA ALA A 101 11.91 6.24 11.75
C ALA A 101 12.78 5.05 12.20
N ALA A 102 13.29 5.10 13.42
CA ALA A 102 14.08 3.99 13.98
C ALA A 102 13.25 2.72 14.18
N VAL A 103 11.98 2.87 14.57
CA VAL A 103 11.05 1.73 14.69
C VAL A 103 10.74 1.13 13.33
N ILE A 104 10.45 1.95 12.31
CA ILE A 104 10.19 1.49 10.94
C ILE A 104 11.40 0.71 10.40
N ARG A 105 12.61 1.26 10.53
CA ARG A 105 13.85 0.56 10.11
C ARG A 105 13.98 -0.81 10.77
N ARG A 106 13.86 -0.87 12.10
CA ARG A 106 13.95 -2.14 12.85
C ARG A 106 12.87 -3.14 12.43
N PHE A 107 11.66 -2.67 12.17
CA PHE A 107 10.57 -3.50 11.68
C PHE A 107 10.92 -4.17 10.34
N VAL A 108 11.45 -3.41 9.39
CA VAL A 108 11.87 -3.94 8.10
C VAL A 108 13.08 -4.86 8.25
N ASP A 109 14.10 -4.48 9.02
CA ASP A 109 15.27 -5.31 9.31
C ASP A 109 14.90 -6.67 9.92
N ALA A 110 13.85 -6.70 10.73
CA ALA A 110 13.37 -7.92 11.38
C ALA A 110 12.55 -8.84 10.46
N GLY A 111 12.13 -8.37 9.28
CA GLY A 111 11.39 -9.16 8.29
C GLY A 111 10.04 -8.57 7.88
N GLY A 112 9.67 -7.41 8.41
CA GLY A 112 8.48 -6.68 7.98
C GLY A 112 8.60 -6.10 6.57
N THR A 113 7.48 -5.70 5.98
CA THR A 113 7.44 -5.03 4.68
C THR A 113 7.09 -3.56 4.85
N TYR A 114 7.91 -2.67 4.31
CA TYR A 114 7.59 -1.26 4.09
C TYR A 114 6.96 -1.11 2.71
N ILE A 115 5.80 -0.45 2.61
CA ILE A 115 5.19 -0.08 1.33
C ILE A 115 5.09 1.44 1.32
N GLY A 116 5.81 2.09 0.39
CA GLY A 116 5.82 3.55 0.23
C GLY A 116 5.17 3.97 -1.09
N LEU A 117 4.25 4.93 -1.02
CA LEU A 117 3.48 5.44 -2.16
C LEU A 117 3.78 6.92 -2.36
N CYS A 118 4.20 7.34 -3.56
CA CYS A 118 4.52 8.74 -3.90
C CYS A 118 5.49 9.36 -2.87
N MET A 119 5.05 10.31 -2.05
CA MET A 119 5.83 10.88 -0.94
C MET A 119 6.39 9.80 -0.02
N GLY A 120 5.60 8.76 0.30
CA GLY A 120 6.07 7.61 1.09
C GLY A 120 7.18 6.82 0.39
N ALA A 121 7.28 6.85 -0.94
CA ALA A 121 8.43 6.28 -1.64
C ALA A 121 9.69 7.15 -1.45
N TYR A 122 9.57 8.48 -1.54
CA TYR A 122 10.69 9.38 -1.25
C TYR A 122 11.25 9.20 0.16
N LEU A 123 10.38 9.03 1.16
CA LEU A 123 10.81 8.78 2.56
C LEU A 123 11.69 7.53 2.72
N ALA A 124 11.62 6.55 1.80
CA ALA A 124 12.50 5.39 1.85
C ALA A 124 13.98 5.72 1.52
N GLY A 125 14.26 6.92 1.02
CA GLY A 125 15.59 7.40 0.62
C GLY A 125 16.63 7.38 1.73
N ALA A 126 17.90 7.48 1.33
CA ALA A 126 19.07 7.41 2.21
C ALA A 126 19.09 8.51 3.28
N SER A 127 18.67 9.72 2.91
CA SER A 127 18.66 10.89 3.81
C SER A 127 17.49 10.91 4.80
N HIS A 128 16.50 10.01 4.64
CA HIS A 128 15.29 9.94 5.46
C HIS A 128 15.23 8.63 6.25
N LEU A 129 14.47 7.65 5.81
CA LEU A 129 14.39 6.35 6.50
C LEU A 129 15.62 5.48 6.27
N GLY A 130 16.44 5.76 5.25
CA GLY A 130 17.64 4.97 4.96
C GLY A 130 17.33 3.51 4.54
N LEU A 131 16.15 3.26 4.01
CA LEU A 131 15.74 1.93 3.53
C LEU A 131 16.31 1.64 2.13
N LEU A 132 16.67 2.67 1.38
CA LEU A 132 17.44 2.62 0.14
C LEU A 132 18.83 3.24 0.35
N ALA A 133 19.80 2.86 -0.49
CA ALA A 133 21.15 3.38 -0.44
C ALA A 133 21.32 4.79 -1.06
N GLN A 134 20.27 5.32 -1.70
CA GLN A 134 20.25 6.64 -2.35
C GLN A 134 18.90 7.31 -2.15
N ASP A 135 18.89 8.62 -2.28
CA ASP A 135 17.64 9.38 -2.34
C ASP A 135 16.95 9.21 -3.69
N LEU A 136 15.67 9.48 -3.71
CA LEU A 136 14.85 9.42 -4.91
C LEU A 136 14.62 10.81 -5.47
N ASP A 137 14.39 10.87 -6.77
CA ASP A 137 14.15 12.11 -7.52
C ASP A 137 12.86 11.98 -8.32
N ALA A 138 12.23 13.11 -8.64
CA ALA A 138 10.95 13.19 -9.33
C ALA A 138 11.02 12.60 -10.74
N GLU A 139 9.95 11.92 -11.14
CA GLU A 139 9.78 11.46 -12.52
C GLU A 139 9.26 12.59 -13.42
N ALA A 140 8.50 13.56 -12.87
CA ALA A 140 8.02 14.73 -13.62
C ALA A 140 9.18 15.50 -14.24
N GLY A 141 9.01 15.96 -15.47
CA GLY A 141 10.03 16.69 -16.22
C GLY A 141 11.17 15.84 -16.81
N ARG A 142 11.21 14.54 -16.56
CA ARG A 142 12.25 13.67 -17.13
C ARG A 142 12.06 13.44 -18.64
N PRO A 143 13.15 13.25 -19.40
CA PRO A 143 13.08 13.04 -20.84
C PRO A 143 12.15 11.86 -21.22
N GLY A 144 11.17 12.13 -22.08
CA GLY A 144 10.20 11.13 -22.56
C GLY A 144 9.07 10.81 -21.60
N PHE A 145 9.00 11.46 -20.43
CA PHE A 145 7.86 11.38 -19.54
C PHE A 145 6.79 12.42 -19.93
N PRO A 146 5.48 12.09 -19.91
CA PRO A 146 4.45 12.99 -20.43
C PRO A 146 4.09 14.16 -19.51
N VAL A 147 4.40 14.07 -18.20
CA VAL A 147 4.07 15.10 -17.20
C VAL A 147 5.32 15.92 -16.91
N GLN A 148 5.15 17.26 -16.88
CA GLN A 148 6.26 18.20 -16.72
C GLN A 148 6.22 18.96 -15.37
N ASP A 149 5.18 18.83 -14.62
CA ASP A 149 4.87 19.55 -13.38
C ASP A 149 4.29 18.62 -12.31
N GLU A 150 3.82 19.19 -11.22
CA GLU A 150 3.28 18.50 -10.05
C GLU A 150 1.76 18.32 -10.10
N ASP A 151 1.13 18.65 -11.24
CA ASP A 151 -0.33 18.56 -11.38
C ASP A 151 -0.82 17.10 -11.43
N ASP A 152 -2.04 16.92 -11.00
CA ASP A 152 -2.73 15.63 -11.09
C ASP A 152 -2.85 15.14 -12.53
N ALA A 153 -2.43 13.93 -12.79
CA ALA A 153 -2.44 13.34 -14.12
C ALA A 153 -2.82 11.85 -14.10
N VAL A 154 -3.20 11.33 -15.25
CA VAL A 154 -3.23 9.90 -15.51
C VAL A 154 -2.18 9.56 -16.55
N ILE A 155 -1.30 8.66 -16.19
CA ILE A 155 -0.18 8.26 -17.03
C ILE A 155 -0.29 6.80 -17.48
N PRO A 156 0.17 6.47 -18.68
CA PRO A 156 0.34 5.09 -19.11
C PRO A 156 1.58 4.48 -18.44
N VAL A 157 1.43 3.23 -18.01
CA VAL A 157 2.51 2.43 -17.42
C VAL A 157 2.48 1.00 -17.98
N VAL A 158 3.59 0.26 -17.78
CA VAL A 158 3.60 -1.19 -17.94
C VAL A 158 3.66 -1.83 -16.55
N TRP A 159 2.52 -2.33 -16.07
CA TRP A 159 2.36 -2.92 -14.75
C TRP A 159 2.20 -4.43 -14.85
N ASP A 160 3.06 -5.19 -14.18
CA ASP A 160 3.15 -6.66 -14.31
C ASP A 160 3.16 -7.15 -15.77
N GLY A 161 3.89 -6.42 -16.62
CA GLY A 161 4.02 -6.72 -18.04
C GLY A 161 2.81 -6.34 -18.92
N ARG A 162 1.80 -5.68 -18.36
CA ARG A 162 0.58 -5.25 -19.09
C ARG A 162 0.48 -3.73 -19.13
N ARG A 163 0.01 -3.19 -20.24
CA ARG A 163 -0.29 -1.76 -20.35
C ARG A 163 -1.49 -1.42 -19.48
N GLN A 164 -1.33 -0.41 -18.62
CA GLN A 164 -2.35 0.15 -17.74
C GLN A 164 -2.26 1.66 -17.73
N THR A 165 -3.24 2.30 -17.14
CA THR A 165 -3.20 3.70 -16.73
C THR A 165 -3.14 3.75 -15.20
N VAL A 166 -2.56 4.80 -14.62
CA VAL A 166 -2.52 4.99 -13.17
C VAL A 166 -2.51 6.48 -12.85
N TYR A 167 -3.08 6.84 -11.72
CA TYR A 167 -3.03 8.21 -11.19
C TYR A 167 -1.62 8.58 -10.78
N PHE A 168 -1.19 9.79 -11.09
CA PHE A 168 0.15 10.29 -10.85
C PHE A 168 0.10 11.74 -10.36
N GLN A 169 0.89 12.06 -9.36
CA GLN A 169 1.16 13.41 -8.88
C GLN A 169 2.58 13.41 -8.31
N ASP A 170 3.54 13.91 -9.12
CA ASP A 170 4.94 14.09 -8.75
C ASP A 170 5.62 12.93 -7.99
N GLY A 171 5.30 11.70 -8.36
CA GLY A 171 5.94 10.52 -7.79
C GLY A 171 7.35 10.29 -8.32
N PRO A 172 8.24 9.61 -7.58
CA PRO A 172 9.61 9.38 -8.01
C PRO A 172 9.75 8.31 -9.09
N TYR A 173 10.89 8.33 -9.79
CA TYR A 173 11.42 7.15 -10.42
C TYR A 173 12.31 6.37 -9.43
N LEU A 174 12.37 5.06 -9.62
CA LEU A 174 13.01 4.17 -8.66
C LEU A 174 14.35 3.65 -9.19
N PRO A 175 15.36 3.49 -8.31
CA PRO A 175 16.68 3.01 -8.72
C PRO A 175 16.65 1.53 -9.10
N LYS A 176 17.58 1.13 -9.97
CA LYS A 176 17.87 -0.28 -10.23
C LYS A 176 18.72 -0.86 -9.10
N ALA A 177 18.46 -2.11 -8.75
CA ALA A 177 19.30 -2.90 -7.88
C ALA A 177 19.62 -4.27 -8.49
N PRO A 178 20.65 -4.98 -8.02
CA PRO A 178 20.97 -6.31 -8.50
C PRO A 178 19.83 -7.32 -8.25
N ARG A 179 19.47 -8.10 -9.25
CA ARG A 179 18.37 -9.09 -9.15
C ARG A 179 18.65 -10.23 -8.16
N ASP A 180 19.90 -10.64 -8.06
CA ASP A 180 20.38 -11.65 -7.11
C ASP A 180 20.27 -11.21 -5.65
N GLN A 181 20.03 -9.89 -5.41
CA GLN A 181 19.76 -9.33 -4.10
C GLN A 181 18.25 -9.16 -3.82
N GLY A 182 17.38 -9.85 -4.56
CA GLY A 182 15.94 -9.84 -4.34
C GLY A 182 15.21 -8.63 -4.90
N PHE A 183 15.83 -7.88 -5.83
CA PHE A 183 15.21 -6.79 -6.56
C PHE A 183 14.23 -7.29 -7.62
N LYS A 184 13.04 -6.68 -7.67
CA LYS A 184 12.03 -6.97 -8.67
C LYS A 184 11.36 -5.69 -9.15
N VAL A 185 11.31 -5.50 -10.46
CA VAL A 185 10.49 -4.43 -11.09
C VAL A 185 9.05 -4.90 -11.19
N ILE A 186 8.12 -4.10 -10.67
CA ILE A 186 6.67 -4.31 -10.74
C ILE A 186 6.09 -3.49 -11.90
N SER A 187 6.50 -2.21 -12.01
CA SER A 187 6.01 -1.32 -13.04
C SER A 187 7.11 -0.46 -13.65
N ARG A 188 6.88 -0.03 -14.90
CA ARG A 188 7.71 0.97 -15.60
C ARG A 188 6.85 2.07 -16.15
N TYR A 189 7.39 3.28 -16.11
CA TYR A 189 6.94 4.41 -16.90
C TYR A 189 7.20 4.17 -18.40
N THR A 190 6.59 4.96 -19.26
CA THR A 190 6.70 4.79 -20.72
C THR A 190 8.07 5.17 -21.28
N ASN A 191 8.82 6.02 -20.60
CA ASN A 191 10.22 6.34 -20.94
C ASN A 191 11.20 5.22 -20.54
N GLY A 192 10.73 4.18 -19.82
CA GLY A 192 11.51 3.04 -19.40
C GLY A 192 12.02 3.10 -17.96
N ASP A 193 11.86 4.24 -17.28
CA ASP A 193 12.21 4.38 -15.87
C ASP A 193 11.29 3.49 -14.99
N ILE A 194 11.74 3.17 -13.79
CA ILE A 194 11.02 2.25 -12.91
C ILE A 194 9.99 3.02 -12.12
N ALA A 195 8.72 2.64 -12.27
CA ALA A 195 7.58 3.25 -11.59
C ALA A 195 7.22 2.56 -10.26
N ALA A 196 7.37 1.24 -10.19
CA ALA A 196 7.19 0.47 -8.97
C ALA A 196 8.16 -0.70 -8.90
N ALA A 197 8.70 -0.98 -7.72
CA ALA A 197 9.65 -2.05 -7.49
C ALA A 197 9.66 -2.54 -6.05
N SER A 198 10.18 -3.76 -5.85
CA SER A 198 10.45 -4.37 -4.56
C SER A 198 11.95 -4.57 -4.38
N TYR A 199 12.45 -4.24 -3.20
CA TYR A 199 13.85 -4.34 -2.79
C TYR A 199 13.95 -5.19 -1.52
N ARG A 200 15.09 -5.84 -1.33
CA ARG A 200 15.41 -6.48 -0.06
C ARG A 200 16.12 -5.49 0.85
N HIS A 201 15.71 -5.45 2.12
CA HIS A 201 16.36 -4.67 3.17
C HIS A 201 16.40 -5.49 4.45
N GLY A 202 17.59 -5.78 4.95
CA GLY A 202 17.73 -6.71 6.08
C GLY A 202 17.06 -8.07 5.79
N LYS A 203 16.17 -8.49 6.69
CA LYS A 203 15.35 -9.70 6.49
C LYS A 203 14.02 -9.40 5.79
N GLY A 204 13.63 -8.13 5.66
CA GLY A 204 12.36 -7.69 5.13
C GLY A 204 12.43 -7.14 3.71
N ARG A 205 11.42 -6.37 3.36
CA ARG A 205 11.24 -5.79 2.03
C ARG A 205 10.85 -4.33 2.07
N VAL A 206 11.24 -3.63 1.01
CA VAL A 206 10.83 -2.26 0.71
C VAL A 206 10.14 -2.30 -0.65
N VAL A 207 8.84 -2.03 -0.68
CA VAL A 207 8.01 -2.02 -1.89
C VAL A 207 7.60 -0.59 -2.15
N LEU A 208 7.97 -0.04 -3.29
CA LEU A 208 7.76 1.37 -3.59
C LEU A 208 6.96 1.54 -4.88
N SER A 209 6.12 2.57 -4.90
CA SER A 209 5.41 3.05 -6.09
C SER A 209 5.52 4.56 -6.18
N GLY A 210 6.02 5.08 -7.30
CA GLY A 210 5.95 6.50 -7.62
C GLY A 210 4.50 6.95 -7.86
N PRO A 211 3.76 6.33 -8.80
CA PRO A 211 2.34 6.62 -9.01
C PRO A 211 1.47 6.04 -7.90
N HIS A 212 0.15 6.38 -7.95
CA HIS A 212 -0.86 6.04 -6.97
C HIS A 212 -1.78 4.89 -7.43
N PRO A 213 -1.40 3.61 -7.25
CA PRO A 213 -2.28 2.48 -7.58
C PRO A 213 -3.49 2.36 -6.64
N GLU A 214 -3.46 3.02 -5.48
CA GLU A 214 -4.54 3.11 -4.50
C GLU A 214 -5.62 4.13 -4.85
N ALA A 215 -5.35 5.06 -5.79
CA ALA A 215 -6.18 6.23 -6.07
C ALA A 215 -7.67 5.87 -6.25
N PRO A 216 -8.58 6.38 -5.41
CA PRO A 216 -10.00 6.12 -5.51
C PRO A 216 -10.64 7.00 -6.61
N ALA A 217 -11.80 6.60 -7.09
CA ALA A 217 -12.56 7.36 -8.09
C ALA A 217 -12.81 8.84 -7.71
N GLN A 218 -12.76 9.15 -6.41
CA GLN A 218 -12.93 10.51 -5.91
C GLN A 218 -11.79 11.43 -6.36
N TRP A 219 -10.53 10.96 -6.35
CA TRP A 219 -9.38 11.76 -6.79
C TRP A 219 -9.49 12.13 -8.26
N PHE A 220 -9.87 11.17 -9.11
CA PHE A 220 -10.13 11.43 -10.54
C PHE A 220 -11.20 12.52 -10.74
N LYS A 221 -12.29 12.48 -9.95
CA LYS A 221 -13.35 13.49 -10.02
C LYS A 221 -12.89 14.87 -9.57
N MET A 222 -12.07 14.95 -8.52
CA MET A 222 -11.55 16.21 -7.97
C MET A 222 -10.57 16.87 -8.94
N ALA A 223 -9.83 16.07 -9.71
CA ALA A 223 -8.89 16.50 -10.74
C ALA A 223 -9.54 16.69 -12.13
N ASP A 224 -10.86 16.62 -12.24
CA ASP A 224 -11.61 16.66 -13.51
C ASP A 224 -11.17 15.60 -14.55
N ILE A 225 -10.62 14.48 -14.06
CA ILE A 225 -10.16 13.37 -14.90
C ILE A 225 -11.32 12.37 -15.11
N PRO A 226 -11.63 11.99 -16.35
CA PRO A 226 -12.68 11.02 -16.65
C PRO A 226 -12.43 9.66 -15.98
N LEU A 227 -13.44 9.08 -15.31
CA LEU A 227 -13.34 7.77 -14.67
C LEU A 227 -13.01 6.61 -15.65
N SER A 228 -13.22 6.80 -16.95
CA SER A 228 -12.79 5.86 -17.99
C SER A 228 -11.28 5.71 -18.11
N GLN A 229 -10.51 6.61 -17.49
CA GLN A 229 -9.05 6.55 -17.41
C GLN A 229 -8.53 5.80 -16.18
N MET A 230 -9.40 5.38 -15.26
CA MET A 230 -9.00 4.53 -14.14
C MET A 230 -8.38 3.22 -14.64
N PRO A 231 -7.43 2.63 -13.86
CA PRO A 231 -6.86 1.33 -14.22
C PRO A 231 -7.94 0.26 -14.36
N SER A 232 -7.79 -0.60 -15.36
CA SER A 232 -8.71 -1.72 -15.60
C SER A 232 -8.44 -2.95 -14.71
N ALA A 233 -7.32 -2.93 -13.97
CA ALA A 233 -6.89 -3.99 -13.05
C ALA A 233 -6.61 -3.42 -11.66
N ASP A 234 -6.64 -4.28 -10.66
CA ASP A 234 -6.22 -3.95 -9.30
C ASP A 234 -4.68 -3.92 -9.22
N LEU A 235 -4.12 -2.73 -9.41
CA LEU A 235 -2.67 -2.52 -9.43
C LEU A 235 -2.08 -2.61 -8.01
N PHE A 236 -2.81 -2.20 -6.99
CA PHE A 236 -2.36 -2.20 -5.60
C PHE A 236 -2.08 -3.62 -5.08
N LYS A 237 -2.83 -4.60 -5.60
CA LYS A 237 -2.65 -6.01 -5.26
C LYS A 237 -1.21 -6.48 -5.48
N SER A 238 -0.53 -6.03 -6.54
CA SER A 238 0.84 -6.42 -6.84
C SER A 238 1.83 -5.96 -5.78
N LEU A 239 1.59 -4.80 -5.16
CA LEU A 239 2.43 -4.30 -4.05
C LEU A 239 2.24 -5.17 -2.81
N LEU A 240 1.00 -5.54 -2.48
CA LEU A 240 0.69 -6.43 -1.36
C LEU A 240 1.21 -7.86 -1.58
N ASP A 241 1.28 -8.35 -2.82
CA ASP A 241 1.78 -9.69 -3.11
C ASP A 241 3.29 -9.84 -2.85
N GLU A 242 4.04 -8.72 -2.84
CA GLU A 242 5.48 -8.73 -2.52
C GLU A 242 5.75 -8.95 -1.02
N ASP A 243 4.79 -8.72 -0.13
CA ASP A 243 4.92 -9.00 1.29
C ASP A 243 4.93 -10.51 1.61
N GLN A 244 4.49 -11.34 0.65
CA GLN A 244 4.32 -12.79 0.84
C GLN A 244 5.54 -13.61 0.36
N ARG A 245 6.60 -12.96 -0.13
CA ARG A 245 7.78 -13.59 -0.74
C ARG A 245 9.01 -13.39 0.12
#